data_ece8d04a4b4d794a30f7a39a1e1d9379
#
_entry.id   ece8d04a4b4d794a30f7a39a1e1d9379
#
_cell.length_a   1.000
_cell.length_b   1.000
_cell.length_c   1.000
_cell.angle_alpha   90.00
_cell.angle_beta   90.00
_cell.angle_gamma   90.00
#
_symmetry.space_group_name_H-M   'P 1'
#
loop_
_entity.id
_entity.type
_entity.pdbx_description
1 polymer ?
#
loop_
_entity_poly.entity_id
_entity_poly.type
_entity_poly.pdbx_seq_one_letter_code
_entity_poly.pdbx_strand_id
1 'polypeptide(L)' 'MWKEGSIKAGESEFHFWMKYYDEGSVWGIDQGRISKLMLKREGIITANYDRGWDVEPIDADTRMAVDILLKSDN' A
#
# COMPACT_ATOMS: atom_id res chain seq x y z
N MET A 1 2.79 -13.26 4.37
CA MET A 1 3.84 -13.20 3.33
C MET A 1 4.20 -11.75 3.03
N TRP A 2 5.48 -11.47 2.81
CA TRP A 2 5.95 -10.11 2.56
C TRP A 2 6.32 -9.93 1.09
N LYS A 3 6.05 -8.74 0.57
CA LYS A 3 6.43 -8.35 -0.78
C LYS A 3 6.99 -6.94 -0.74
N GLU A 4 8.07 -6.72 -1.47
CA GLU A 4 8.73 -5.43 -1.55
C GLU A 4 9.06 -5.13 -3.00
N GLY A 5 8.97 -3.86 -3.40
CA GLY A 5 9.29 -3.47 -4.76
C GLY A 5 9.09 -1.99 -5.00
N SER A 6 9.11 -1.62 -6.26
CA SER A 6 8.88 -0.24 -6.69
C SER A 6 7.69 -0.18 -7.63
N ILE A 7 6.97 0.94 -7.59
CA ILE A 7 5.80 1.16 -8.42
C ILE A 7 5.77 2.61 -8.89
N LYS A 8 5.45 2.83 -10.14
CA LYS A 8 5.20 4.17 -10.67
C LYS A 8 3.71 4.45 -10.72
N ALA A 9 3.34 5.63 -10.26
CA ALA A 9 1.96 6.08 -10.31
C ALA A 9 1.95 7.60 -10.52
N GLY A 10 1.23 8.05 -11.55
CA GLY A 10 1.28 9.45 -11.94
C GLY A 10 2.70 9.82 -12.36
N GLU A 11 3.24 10.88 -11.78
CA GLU A 11 4.59 11.34 -12.03
C GLU A 11 5.56 10.92 -10.94
N SER A 12 5.15 10.01 -10.05
CA SER A 12 5.92 9.62 -8.88
C SER A 12 6.36 8.18 -8.97
N GLU A 13 7.49 7.88 -8.32
CA GLU A 13 7.96 6.52 -8.13
C GLU A 13 8.00 6.26 -6.64
N PHE A 14 7.42 5.13 -6.23
CA PHE A 14 7.33 4.75 -4.84
C PHE A 14 8.06 3.44 -4.60
N HIS A 15 8.68 3.33 -3.44
CA HIS A 15 9.10 2.05 -2.90
C HIS A 15 8.01 1.58 -1.96
N PHE A 16 7.65 0.27 -2.02
CA PHE A 16 6.60 -0.25 -1.16
C PHE A 16 7.05 -1.51 -0.43
N TRP A 17 6.49 -1.70 0.76
CA TRP A 17 6.55 -2.93 1.54
C TRP A 17 5.13 -3.32 1.87
N MET A 18 4.80 -4.61 1.72
CA MET A 18 3.43 -5.06 1.92
C MET A 18 3.45 -6.44 2.58
N LYS A 19 2.54 -6.64 3.52
CA LYS A 19 2.28 -7.96 4.09
C LYS A 19 0.88 -8.37 3.70
N TYR A 20 0.74 -9.57 3.15
CA TYR A 20 -0.55 -10.08 2.73
C TYR A 20 -0.70 -11.55 3.10
N TYR A 21 -1.95 -11.99 3.15
CA TYR A 21 -2.31 -13.36 3.46
C TYR A 21 -3.06 -13.97 2.29
N ASP A 22 -3.25 -15.31 2.31
CA ASP A 22 -3.96 -16.00 1.22
C ASP A 22 -5.45 -15.64 1.21
N GLU A 23 -6.01 -15.28 2.37
CA GLU A 23 -7.41 -14.92 2.51
C GLU A 23 -7.55 -13.53 3.09
N GLY A 24 -8.64 -12.84 2.73
CA GLY A 24 -8.96 -11.54 3.29
C GLY A 24 -9.32 -11.64 4.77
N SER A 25 -9.25 -10.52 5.48
CA SER A 25 -9.60 -10.44 6.89
C SER A 25 -10.19 -9.08 7.21
N VAL A 26 -10.83 -8.98 8.39
CA VAL A 26 -11.38 -7.69 8.85
C VAL A 26 -10.28 -6.66 9.10
N TRP A 27 -9.04 -7.10 9.25
CA TRP A 27 -7.89 -6.22 9.48
C TRP A 27 -7.19 -5.78 8.20
N GLY A 28 -7.53 -6.40 7.06
CA GLY A 28 -6.95 -6.04 5.78
C GLY A 28 -7.57 -4.78 5.20
N ILE A 29 -6.86 -4.13 4.28
CA ILE A 29 -7.39 -2.95 3.57
C ILE A 29 -8.67 -3.38 2.83
N ASP A 30 -9.77 -2.68 3.08
CA ASP A 30 -11.09 -2.99 2.53
C ASP A 30 -11.49 -4.45 2.76
N GLN A 31 -11.08 -5.00 3.92
CA GLN A 31 -11.31 -6.39 4.29
C GLN A 31 -10.71 -7.39 3.31
N GLY A 32 -9.66 -6.97 2.61
CA GLY A 32 -8.93 -7.80 1.67
C GLY A 32 -7.74 -8.51 2.33
N ARG A 33 -6.79 -8.95 1.48
CA ARG A 33 -5.66 -9.76 1.93
C ARG A 33 -4.48 -8.94 2.45
N ILE A 34 -4.37 -7.66 2.08
CA ILE A 34 -3.26 -6.81 2.49
C ILE A 34 -3.50 -6.30 3.91
N SER A 35 -2.67 -6.72 4.85
CA SER A 35 -2.80 -6.31 6.25
C SER A 35 -1.81 -5.22 6.64
N LYS A 36 -0.73 -5.04 5.89
CA LYS A 36 0.24 -3.96 6.09
C LYS A 36 0.70 -3.45 4.74
N LEU A 37 0.82 -2.14 4.63
CA LEU A 37 1.30 -1.51 3.40
C LEU A 37 1.98 -0.20 3.75
N MET A 38 3.22 -0.02 3.28
CA MET A 38 3.95 1.23 3.43
C MET A 38 4.42 1.68 2.06
N LEU A 39 4.21 2.95 1.75
CA LEU A 39 4.73 3.59 0.55
C LEU A 39 5.67 4.72 0.94
N LYS A 40 6.84 4.75 0.28
CA LYS A 40 7.79 5.85 0.43
C LYS A 40 8.11 6.45 -0.93
N ARG A 41 8.21 7.77 -0.96
CA ARG A 41 8.64 8.52 -2.12
C ARG A 41 9.73 9.50 -1.67
N GLU A 42 10.92 9.37 -2.28
CA GLU A 42 12.08 10.22 -1.94
C GLU A 42 12.38 10.20 -0.44
N GLY A 43 12.28 9.01 0.17
CA GLY A 43 12.57 8.83 1.60
C GLY A 43 11.46 9.24 2.55
N ILE A 44 10.34 9.73 2.03
CA ILE A 44 9.22 10.19 2.84
C ILE A 44 8.08 9.18 2.77
N ILE A 45 7.54 8.79 3.93
CA ILE A 45 6.38 7.90 3.99
C ILE A 45 5.17 8.69 3.54
N THR A 46 4.52 8.24 2.44
CA THR A 46 3.35 8.89 1.88
C THR A 46 2.06 8.13 2.14
N ALA A 47 2.17 6.88 2.61
CA ALA A 47 1.03 6.10 3.08
C ALA A 47 1.56 4.99 3.99
N ASN A 48 0.81 4.66 5.03
CA ASN A 48 1.15 3.59 5.93
C ASN A 48 -0.13 2.98 6.51
N TYR A 49 -0.33 1.71 6.24
CA TYR A 49 -1.45 0.94 6.75
C TYR A 49 -0.93 -0.22 7.59
N ASP A 50 -1.37 -0.30 8.84
CA ASP A 50 -1.04 -1.41 9.74
C ASP A 50 -2.29 -1.76 10.53
N ARG A 51 -3.14 -2.63 9.96
CA ARG A 51 -4.45 -3.01 10.49
C ARG A 51 -5.41 -1.82 10.59
N GLY A 52 -5.08 -0.72 9.92
CA GLY A 52 -5.79 0.54 9.88
C GLY A 52 -4.86 1.59 9.32
N TRP A 53 -5.39 2.71 8.88
CA TRP A 53 -4.57 3.77 8.30
C TRP A 53 -3.88 4.58 9.40
N ASP A 54 -2.54 4.49 9.47
CA ASP A 54 -1.72 5.38 10.30
C ASP A 54 -1.40 6.65 9.54
N VAL A 55 -1.08 6.53 8.25
CA VAL A 55 -0.88 7.65 7.34
C VAL A 55 -1.71 7.34 6.10
N GLU A 56 -2.81 8.05 5.92
CA GLU A 56 -3.61 7.90 4.70
C GLU A 56 -2.84 8.45 3.52
N PRO A 57 -3.10 7.95 2.28
CA PRO A 57 -2.41 8.46 1.10
C PRO A 57 -2.49 9.99 1.05
N ILE A 58 -1.31 10.64 1.01
CA ILE A 58 -1.24 12.10 1.19
C ILE A 58 -1.55 12.90 -0.07
N ASP A 59 -1.55 12.25 -1.24
CA ASP A 59 -1.79 12.94 -2.51
C ASP A 59 -2.35 11.96 -3.55
N ALA A 60 -2.68 12.49 -4.73
CA ALA A 60 -3.30 11.72 -5.79
C ALA A 60 -2.40 10.60 -6.32
N ASP A 61 -1.11 10.87 -6.48
CA ASP A 61 -0.17 9.86 -6.97
C ASP A 61 -0.06 8.70 -5.98
N THR A 62 0.00 9.00 -4.69
CA THR A 62 0.05 7.98 -3.64
C THR A 62 -1.23 7.15 -3.65
N ARG A 63 -2.40 7.80 -3.76
CA ARG A 63 -3.67 7.10 -3.84
C ARG A 63 -3.72 6.17 -5.05
N MET A 64 -3.22 6.63 -6.19
CA MET A 64 -3.17 5.81 -7.40
C MET A 64 -2.28 4.58 -7.18
N ALA A 65 -1.13 4.75 -6.53
CA ALA A 65 -0.24 3.63 -6.23
C ALA A 65 -0.93 2.60 -5.32
N VAL A 66 -1.63 3.06 -4.29
CA VAL A 66 -2.41 2.18 -3.40
C VAL A 66 -3.44 1.41 -4.23
N ASP A 67 -4.20 2.10 -5.09
CA ASP A 67 -5.24 1.46 -5.88
C ASP A 67 -4.67 0.39 -6.81
N ILE A 68 -3.51 0.62 -7.42
CA ILE A 68 -2.85 -0.37 -8.27
C ILE A 68 -2.48 -1.61 -7.45
N LEU A 69 -1.91 -1.42 -6.27
CA LEU A 69 -1.53 -2.54 -5.40
C LEU A 69 -2.74 -3.32 -4.91
N LEU A 70 -3.84 -2.63 -4.59
CA LEU A 70 -5.07 -3.29 -4.18
C LEU A 70 -5.63 -4.15 -5.32
N LYS A 71 -5.55 -3.68 -6.56
CA LYS A 71 -6.04 -4.46 -7.69
C LYS A 71 -5.22 -5.70 -7.95
N SER A 72 -3.91 -5.64 -7.73
CA SER A 72 -3.05 -6.78 -8.04
C SER A 72 -2.93 -7.78 -6.91
N ASP A 73 -3.00 -7.37 -5.65
CA ASP A 73 -2.67 -8.24 -4.52
C ASP A 73 -3.76 -8.36 -3.46
N ASN A 74 -4.79 -7.54 -3.51
CA ASN A 74 -5.83 -7.57 -2.49
C ASN A 74 -7.05 -8.38 -2.95
#